data_75372c7a232d6bef2d0c853522dae6a5
#
_entry.id   75372c7a232d6bef2d0c853522dae6a5
#
_cell.length_a   1.000
_cell.length_b   1.000
_cell.length_c   1.000
_cell.angle_alpha   90.00
_cell.angle_beta   90.00
_cell.angle_gamma   90.00
#
_symmetry.space_group_name_H-M   'P 1'
#
loop_
_entity.id
_entity.type
_entity.pdbx_description
1 polymer ?
#
loop_
_entity_poly.entity_id
_entity_poly.type
_entity_poly.pdbx_seq_one_letter_code
_entity_poly.pdbx_strand_id
1 'polypeptide(L)'
;MQTVDQRIEKLRELMEEKGIDIYYIPNEDDHLSEEYTADYFKCKSFISGFSGEAGCTIVTKDFAGLWTDGRYFTQAEHELEGTCVTLMRLRQEGVVDPIPFLIDNTPENGCLGFDGKVVSSSDAIHLSKELEKKNAKLHTTDDLVDTVWGKDRPSMPQEEIYIL
;
A
#
# COMPACT_ATOMS: atom_id res chain seq x y z
N MET A 1 13.48 7.66 14.91
CA MET A 1 12.28 7.35 14.09
C MET A 1 12.69 7.47 12.63
N GLN A 2 12.38 6.50 11.78
CA GLN A 2 12.70 6.55 10.35
C GLN A 2 11.86 7.63 9.64
N THR A 3 12.46 8.35 8.68
CA THR A 3 11.72 9.25 7.79
C THR A 3 10.89 8.44 6.78
N VAL A 4 9.95 9.09 6.10
CA VAL A 4 9.16 8.46 5.02
C VAL A 4 10.09 7.92 3.93
N ASP A 5 11.06 8.70 3.49
CA ASP A 5 12.01 8.30 2.45
C ASP A 5 12.84 7.08 2.87
N GLN A 6 13.28 7.02 4.13
CA GLN A 6 13.99 5.85 4.65
C GLN A 6 13.12 4.58 4.70
N ARG A 7 11.81 4.72 4.97
CA ARG A 7 10.87 3.59 4.96
C ARG A 7 10.63 3.09 3.55
N ILE A 8 10.45 4.01 2.60
CA ILE A 8 10.29 3.68 1.17
C ILE A 8 11.55 2.98 0.64
N GLU A 9 12.73 3.48 0.97
CA GLU A 9 13.99 2.86 0.52
C GLU A 9 14.16 1.45 1.09
N LYS A 10 13.90 1.28 2.40
CA LYS A 10 13.96 -0.04 3.01
C LYS A 10 12.92 -1.02 2.43
N LEU A 11 11.73 -0.53 2.07
CA LEU A 11 10.73 -1.34 1.36
C LEU A 11 11.24 -1.78 -0.01
N ARG A 12 11.88 -0.88 -0.76
CA ARG A 12 12.50 -1.19 -2.07
C ARG A 12 13.60 -2.24 -1.96
N GLU A 13 14.45 -2.16 -0.94
CA GLU A 13 15.46 -3.19 -0.67
C GLU A 13 14.82 -4.57 -0.48
N LEU A 14 13.75 -4.66 0.31
CA LEU A 14 13.01 -5.91 0.52
C LEU A 14 12.30 -6.41 -0.74
N MET A 15 11.76 -5.49 -1.54
CA MET A 15 11.16 -5.81 -2.84
C MET A 15 12.21 -6.41 -3.78
N GLU A 16 13.40 -5.82 -3.85
CA GLU A 16 14.51 -6.33 -4.67
C GLU A 16 14.96 -7.72 -4.21
N GLU A 17 15.15 -7.94 -2.91
CA GLU A 17 15.50 -9.23 -2.33
C GLU A 17 14.49 -10.34 -2.68
N LYS A 18 13.19 -9.99 -2.79
CA LYS A 18 12.11 -10.94 -3.09
C LYS A 18 11.73 -10.99 -4.58
N GLY A 19 12.38 -10.18 -5.42
CA GLY A 19 12.05 -10.09 -6.84
C GLY A 19 10.65 -9.53 -7.11
N ILE A 20 10.23 -8.54 -6.33
CA ILE A 20 8.96 -7.82 -6.45
C ILE A 20 9.23 -6.47 -7.14
N ASP A 21 8.55 -6.19 -8.24
CA ASP A 21 8.72 -4.97 -9.03
C ASP A 21 7.84 -3.82 -8.56
N ILE A 22 6.67 -4.15 -8.02
CA ILE A 22 5.68 -3.19 -7.53
C ILE A 22 5.00 -3.73 -6.28
N TYR A 23 4.82 -2.89 -5.26
CA TYR A 23 4.18 -3.29 -4.00
C TYR A 23 2.99 -2.40 -3.69
N TYR A 24 1.85 -3.04 -3.43
CA TYR A 24 0.57 -2.40 -3.14
C TYR A 24 0.25 -2.45 -1.65
N ILE A 25 -0.08 -1.30 -1.06
CA ILE A 25 -0.40 -1.13 0.36
C ILE A 25 -1.75 -0.44 0.46
N PRO A 26 -2.84 -1.17 0.64
CA PRO A 26 -4.18 -0.59 0.82
C PRO A 26 -4.36 0.02 2.22
N ASN A 27 -5.53 0.59 2.48
CA ASN A 27 -5.91 1.15 3.78
C ASN A 27 -6.68 0.16 4.67
N GLU A 28 -7.07 -0.96 4.11
CA GLU A 28 -7.95 -1.95 4.73
C GLU A 28 -7.23 -2.78 5.79
N ASP A 29 -8.03 -3.34 6.72
CA ASP A 29 -7.64 -4.40 7.65
C ASP A 29 -7.94 -5.80 7.06
N ASP A 30 -7.77 -6.85 7.85
CA ASP A 30 -8.02 -8.24 7.46
C ASP A 30 -9.53 -8.60 7.34
N HIS A 31 -10.42 -7.68 7.70
CA HIS A 31 -11.87 -7.76 7.46
C HIS A 31 -12.29 -6.89 6.26
N LEU A 32 -11.34 -6.25 5.59
CA LEU A 32 -11.55 -5.28 4.50
C LEU A 32 -12.34 -4.04 4.97
N SER A 33 -12.18 -3.67 6.24
CA SER A 33 -12.69 -2.42 6.78
C SER A 33 -11.70 -1.29 6.45
N GLU A 34 -12.23 -0.11 6.06
CA GLU A 34 -11.42 1.08 5.77
C GLU A 34 -11.39 2.05 6.97
N GLU A 35 -12.49 2.10 7.72
CA GLU A 35 -12.67 3.00 8.84
C GLU A 35 -12.46 2.27 10.18
N TYR A 36 -11.91 2.98 11.16
CA TYR A 36 -11.68 2.47 12.51
C TYR A 36 -10.77 1.23 12.59
N THR A 37 -9.86 1.11 11.63
CA THR A 37 -8.87 0.02 11.64
C THR A 37 -7.92 0.15 12.83
N ALA A 38 -7.53 -0.99 13.41
CA ALA A 38 -6.53 -1.01 14.47
C ALA A 38 -5.19 -0.44 13.98
N ASP A 39 -4.43 0.17 14.88
CA ASP A 39 -3.14 0.79 14.55
C ASP A 39 -2.15 -0.20 13.91
N TYR A 40 -2.29 -1.49 14.19
CA TYR A 40 -1.54 -2.57 13.55
C TYR A 40 -1.68 -2.56 12.01
N PHE A 41 -2.86 -2.24 11.47
CA PHE A 41 -3.15 -2.22 10.04
C PHE A 41 -2.87 -0.88 9.35
N LYS A 42 -2.40 0.14 10.05
CA LYS A 42 -2.08 1.45 9.47
C LYS A 42 -0.80 1.45 8.62
N CYS A 43 -0.61 0.40 7.83
CA CYS A 43 0.56 0.19 6.97
C CYS A 43 0.74 1.30 5.95
N LYS A 44 -0.35 1.74 5.29
CA LYS A 44 -0.36 2.86 4.36
C LYS A 44 0.15 4.13 5.03
N SER A 45 -0.39 4.47 6.21
CA SER A 45 0.00 5.67 6.94
C SER A 45 1.45 5.61 7.42
N PHE A 46 1.89 4.44 7.88
CA PHE A 46 3.29 4.25 8.26
C PHE A 46 4.23 4.46 7.09
N ILE A 47 3.97 3.87 5.94
CA ILE A 47 4.88 3.96 4.78
C ILE A 47 4.86 5.36 4.15
N SER A 48 3.68 5.94 3.93
CA SER A 48 3.55 7.21 3.20
C SER A 48 3.71 8.46 4.08
N GLY A 49 3.49 8.34 5.39
CA GLY A 49 3.37 9.49 6.29
C GLY A 49 1.99 10.15 6.26
N PHE A 50 1.08 9.69 5.41
CA PHE A 50 -0.28 10.23 5.30
C PHE A 50 -1.23 9.60 6.30
N SER A 51 -1.80 10.41 7.18
CA SER A 51 -2.64 9.96 8.30
C SER A 51 -4.14 9.81 7.97
N GLY A 52 -4.60 10.27 6.80
CA GLY A 52 -6.01 10.14 6.39
C GLY A 52 -6.46 8.68 6.20
N GLU A 53 -7.75 8.42 6.35
CA GLU A 53 -8.33 7.06 6.40
C GLU A 53 -8.81 6.53 5.04
N ALA A 54 -8.42 7.14 3.92
CA ALA A 54 -8.82 6.68 2.60
C ALA A 54 -7.65 6.60 1.63
N GLY A 55 -7.72 5.62 0.74
CA GLY A 55 -6.76 5.47 -0.35
C GLY A 55 -5.73 4.37 -0.15
N CYS A 56 -4.67 4.39 -0.94
CA CYS A 56 -3.63 3.37 -0.92
C CYS A 56 -2.28 3.96 -1.29
N THR A 57 -1.21 3.25 -0.95
CA THR A 57 0.15 3.57 -1.39
C THR A 57 0.65 2.49 -2.34
N ILE A 58 1.27 2.90 -3.44
CA ILE A 58 1.93 2.00 -4.37
C ILE A 58 3.39 2.42 -4.50
N VAL A 59 4.29 1.46 -4.38
CA VAL A 59 5.73 1.66 -4.48
C VAL A 59 6.28 0.81 -5.62
N THR A 60 7.06 1.44 -6.49
CA THR A 60 7.87 0.78 -7.51
C THR A 60 9.35 1.08 -7.23
N LYS A 61 10.23 0.57 -8.09
CA LYS A 61 11.67 0.87 -8.01
C LYS A 61 11.96 2.37 -8.00
N ASP A 62 11.26 3.13 -8.84
CA ASP A 62 11.57 4.56 -9.10
C ASP A 62 10.45 5.51 -8.66
N PHE A 63 9.30 5.00 -8.23
CA PHE A 63 8.13 5.79 -7.90
C PHE A 63 7.52 5.35 -6.56
N ALA A 64 6.97 6.31 -5.82
CA ALA A 64 6.09 6.06 -4.68
C ALA A 64 4.91 7.03 -4.77
N GLY A 65 3.68 6.51 -4.79
CA GLY A 65 2.47 7.30 -4.89
C GLY A 65 1.46 6.99 -3.82
N LEU A 66 0.79 8.03 -3.33
CA LEU A 66 -0.38 7.93 -2.47
C LEU A 66 -1.62 8.32 -3.28
N TRP A 67 -2.53 7.38 -3.50
CA TRP A 67 -3.86 7.64 -4.05
C TRP A 67 -4.83 7.95 -2.92
N THR A 68 -5.50 9.09 -3.00
CA THR A 68 -6.58 9.43 -2.07
C THR A 68 -7.66 10.27 -2.78
N ASP A 69 -8.82 10.45 -2.15
CA ASP A 69 -9.95 11.18 -2.71
C ASP A 69 -10.00 12.65 -2.27
N GLY A 70 -10.94 13.41 -2.85
CA GLY A 70 -11.04 14.87 -2.67
C GLY A 70 -11.22 15.35 -1.24
N ARG A 71 -11.66 14.49 -0.32
CA ARG A 71 -11.80 14.84 1.11
C ARG A 71 -10.44 15.10 1.77
N TYR A 72 -9.39 14.52 1.21
CA TYR A 72 -8.06 14.49 1.81
C TYR A 72 -6.98 15.23 1.01
N PHE A 73 -7.27 15.83 -0.14
CA PHE A 73 -6.22 16.43 -0.98
C PHE A 73 -5.36 17.45 -0.25
N THR A 74 -5.97 18.40 0.44
CA THR A 74 -5.22 19.44 1.16
C THR A 74 -4.39 18.87 2.30
N GLN A 75 -4.93 17.90 3.04
CA GLN A 75 -4.19 17.21 4.10
C GLN A 75 -3.00 16.46 3.53
N ALA A 76 -3.22 15.70 2.44
CA ALA A 76 -2.17 14.92 1.79
C ALA A 76 -1.07 15.82 1.20
N GLU A 77 -1.42 16.95 0.58
CA GLU A 77 -0.46 17.94 0.10
C GLU A 77 0.48 18.40 1.22
N HIS A 78 -0.09 18.69 2.39
CA HIS A 78 0.68 19.17 3.53
C HIS A 78 1.54 18.06 4.18
N GLU A 79 0.96 16.87 4.37
CA GLU A 79 1.66 15.76 5.04
C GLU A 79 2.74 15.11 4.17
N LEU A 80 2.60 15.17 2.84
CA LEU A 80 3.59 14.64 1.90
C LEU A 80 4.68 15.67 1.52
N GLU A 81 4.55 16.92 1.94
CA GLU A 81 5.52 17.97 1.62
C GLU A 81 6.94 17.57 2.08
N GLY A 82 7.89 17.64 1.16
CA GLY A 82 9.29 17.28 1.42
C GLY A 82 9.59 15.78 1.51
N THR A 83 8.63 14.91 1.15
CA THR A 83 8.82 13.45 1.02
C THR A 83 8.98 13.04 -0.43
N CYS A 84 9.44 11.80 -0.67
CA CYS A 84 9.50 11.20 -2.00
C CYS A 84 8.14 10.65 -2.51
N VAL A 85 7.06 10.79 -1.74
CA VAL A 85 5.74 10.25 -2.09
C VAL A 85 4.94 11.29 -2.89
N THR A 86 4.49 10.91 -4.07
CA THR A 86 3.67 11.74 -4.96
C THR A 86 2.19 11.59 -4.64
N LEU A 87 1.47 12.70 -4.49
CA LEU A 87 0.02 12.68 -4.35
C LEU A 87 -0.67 12.38 -5.69
N MET A 88 -1.42 11.29 -5.73
CA MET A 88 -2.24 10.86 -6.85
C MET A 88 -3.72 11.13 -6.53
N ARG A 89 -4.28 12.19 -7.11
CA ARG A 89 -5.64 12.65 -6.83
C ARG A 89 -6.66 11.81 -7.56
N LEU A 90 -7.32 10.89 -6.86
CA LEU A 90 -8.37 10.03 -7.44
C LEU A 90 -9.46 10.86 -8.13
N ARG A 91 -9.91 10.36 -9.28
CA ARG A 91 -10.98 10.97 -10.11
C ARG A 91 -10.63 12.35 -10.68
N GLN A 92 -9.37 12.73 -10.68
CA GLN A 92 -8.90 13.93 -11.40
C GLN A 92 -8.39 13.54 -12.80
N GLU A 93 -8.52 14.47 -13.74
CA GLU A 93 -8.05 14.28 -15.11
C GLU A 93 -6.55 13.94 -15.12
N GLY A 94 -6.18 12.92 -15.89
CA GLY A 94 -4.79 12.46 -16.03
C GLY A 94 -4.29 11.54 -14.90
N VAL A 95 -5.10 11.24 -13.89
CA VAL A 95 -4.73 10.31 -12.82
C VAL A 95 -5.36 8.94 -13.09
N VAL A 96 -4.51 7.92 -13.23
CA VAL A 96 -4.92 6.52 -13.39
C VAL A 96 -5.27 5.95 -12.02
N ASP A 97 -6.40 5.23 -11.93
CA ASP A 97 -6.82 4.55 -10.70
C ASP A 97 -5.84 3.44 -10.28
N PRO A 98 -5.79 3.07 -8.98
CA PRO A 98 -4.80 2.12 -8.45
C PRO A 98 -4.72 0.78 -9.20
N ILE A 99 -5.84 0.11 -9.40
CA ILE A 99 -5.84 -1.23 -10.04
C ILE A 99 -5.32 -1.19 -11.49
N PRO A 100 -5.82 -0.31 -12.38
CA PRO A 100 -5.19 -0.11 -13.69
C PRO A 100 -3.72 0.26 -13.61
N PHE A 101 -3.33 1.15 -12.67
CA PHE A 101 -1.94 1.51 -12.48
C PHE A 101 -1.05 0.31 -12.15
N LEU A 102 -1.51 -0.57 -11.23
CA LEU A 102 -0.80 -1.80 -10.88
C LEU A 102 -0.61 -2.72 -12.10
N ILE A 103 -1.68 -2.91 -12.89
CA ILE A 103 -1.64 -3.76 -14.08
C ILE A 103 -0.67 -3.18 -15.12
N ASP A 104 -0.77 -1.88 -15.41
CA ASP A 104 0.01 -1.24 -16.47
C ASP A 104 1.50 -1.17 -16.13
N ASN A 105 1.83 -0.91 -14.86
CA ASN A 105 3.21 -0.72 -14.40
C ASN A 105 3.90 -1.99 -13.90
N THR A 106 3.20 -3.11 -13.75
CA THR A 106 3.88 -4.39 -13.56
C THR A 106 4.54 -4.82 -14.88
N PRO A 107 5.86 -5.03 -14.92
CA PRO A 107 6.54 -5.38 -16.16
C PRO A 107 6.17 -6.77 -16.67
N GLU A 108 6.47 -7.06 -17.94
CA GLU A 108 6.42 -8.43 -18.47
C GLU A 108 7.35 -9.35 -17.67
N ASN A 109 6.87 -10.52 -17.33
CA ASN A 109 7.55 -11.49 -16.47
C ASN A 109 7.82 -10.96 -15.04
N GLY A 110 7.21 -9.84 -14.65
CA GLY A 110 7.41 -9.18 -13.37
C GLY A 110 6.60 -9.77 -12.23
N CYS A 111 6.62 -9.08 -11.10
CA CYS A 111 5.96 -9.50 -9.87
C CYS A 111 5.29 -8.31 -9.16
N LEU A 112 3.99 -8.42 -8.93
CA LEU A 112 3.23 -7.52 -8.05
C LEU A 112 3.10 -8.15 -6.67
N GLY A 113 3.53 -7.44 -5.62
CA GLY A 113 3.42 -7.88 -4.23
C GLY A 113 2.40 -7.08 -3.42
N PHE A 114 1.78 -7.74 -2.46
CA PHE A 114 0.96 -7.13 -1.39
C PHE A 114 0.75 -8.13 -0.24
N ASP A 115 0.32 -7.66 0.92
CA ASP A 115 -0.16 -8.54 1.98
C ASP A 115 -1.55 -9.12 1.60
N GLY A 116 -1.62 -10.41 1.36
CA GLY A 116 -2.85 -11.10 0.95
C GLY A 116 -3.95 -11.11 1.99
N LYS A 117 -3.70 -10.67 3.22
CA LYS A 117 -4.72 -10.56 4.28
C LYS A 117 -5.60 -9.33 4.14
N VAL A 118 -5.09 -8.27 3.49
CA VAL A 118 -5.74 -6.95 3.42
C VAL A 118 -6.17 -6.56 2.00
N VAL A 119 -6.17 -7.51 1.07
CA VAL A 119 -6.65 -7.31 -0.31
C VAL A 119 -7.79 -8.28 -0.60
N SER A 120 -8.87 -7.79 -1.20
CA SER A 120 -10.03 -8.63 -1.50
C SER A 120 -9.68 -9.76 -2.46
N SER A 121 -10.32 -10.92 -2.28
CA SER A 121 -10.14 -12.06 -3.20
C SER A 121 -10.58 -11.70 -4.63
N SER A 122 -11.57 -10.82 -4.80
CA SER A 122 -12.02 -10.37 -6.12
C SER A 122 -10.94 -9.57 -6.84
N ASP A 123 -10.27 -8.66 -6.14
CA ASP A 123 -9.18 -7.85 -6.71
C ASP A 123 -7.95 -8.70 -6.98
N ALA A 124 -7.59 -9.60 -6.06
CA ALA A 124 -6.48 -10.52 -6.25
C ALA A 124 -6.69 -11.43 -7.48
N ILE A 125 -7.91 -11.98 -7.68
CA ILE A 125 -8.25 -12.78 -8.85
C ILE A 125 -8.23 -11.94 -10.13
N HIS A 126 -8.75 -10.71 -10.08
CA HIS A 126 -8.71 -9.80 -11.23
C HIS A 126 -7.28 -9.46 -11.63
N LEU A 127 -6.46 -9.04 -10.67
CA LEU A 127 -5.03 -8.76 -10.88
C LEU A 127 -4.30 -9.98 -11.43
N SER A 128 -4.51 -11.18 -10.87
CA SER A 128 -3.88 -12.41 -11.35
C SER A 128 -4.18 -12.66 -12.82
N LYS A 129 -5.45 -12.56 -13.24
CA LYS A 129 -5.87 -12.76 -14.63
C LYS A 129 -5.26 -11.76 -15.60
N GLU A 130 -5.19 -10.49 -15.19
CA GLU A 130 -4.59 -9.44 -16.04
C GLU A 130 -3.07 -9.62 -16.15
N LEU A 131 -2.40 -9.96 -15.05
CA LEU A 131 -0.97 -10.19 -15.02
C LEU A 131 -0.53 -11.45 -15.78
N GLU A 132 -1.35 -12.51 -15.83
CA GLU A 132 -1.10 -13.70 -16.65
C GLU A 132 -0.90 -13.35 -18.12
N LYS A 133 -1.58 -12.33 -18.65
CA LYS A 133 -1.42 -11.85 -20.03
C LYS A 133 -0.02 -11.30 -20.32
N LYS A 134 0.70 -10.89 -19.28
CA LYS A 134 2.08 -10.40 -19.32
C LYS A 134 3.09 -11.44 -18.81
N ASN A 135 2.66 -12.65 -18.56
CA ASN A 135 3.47 -13.68 -17.89
C ASN A 135 4.04 -13.20 -16.53
N ALA A 136 3.37 -12.25 -15.89
CA ALA A 136 3.71 -11.73 -14.58
C ALA A 136 2.94 -12.46 -13.49
N LYS A 137 3.36 -12.33 -12.24
CA LYS A 137 2.82 -13.08 -11.09
C LYS A 137 2.47 -12.19 -9.92
N LEU A 138 1.65 -12.72 -8.98
CA LEU A 138 1.40 -12.14 -7.68
C LEU A 138 2.31 -12.75 -6.61
N HIS A 139 2.74 -11.92 -5.65
CA HIS A 139 3.38 -12.32 -4.42
C HIS A 139 2.54 -11.81 -3.23
N THR A 140 1.83 -12.71 -2.56
CA THR A 140 0.78 -12.37 -1.57
C THR A 140 1.04 -12.95 -0.17
N THR A 141 2.21 -13.52 0.05
CA THR A 141 2.53 -14.28 1.27
C THR A 141 3.28 -13.47 2.32
N ASP A 142 3.81 -12.29 1.95
CA ASP A 142 4.66 -11.51 2.83
C ASP A 142 4.10 -10.10 3.04
N ASP A 143 3.89 -9.72 4.29
CA ASP A 143 3.73 -8.32 4.69
C ASP A 143 5.11 -7.66 4.81
N LEU A 144 5.59 -7.05 3.70
CA LEU A 144 6.89 -6.37 3.71
C LEU A 144 6.90 -5.15 4.62
N VAL A 145 5.74 -4.52 4.84
CA VAL A 145 5.62 -3.37 5.73
C VAL A 145 5.90 -3.78 7.18
N ASP A 146 5.51 -4.99 7.59
CA ASP A 146 5.85 -5.54 8.91
C ASP A 146 7.37 -5.56 9.14
N THR A 147 8.12 -6.01 8.13
CA THR A 147 9.59 -6.03 8.20
C THR A 147 10.20 -4.62 8.26
N VAL A 148 9.63 -3.65 7.51
CA VAL A 148 10.08 -2.26 7.56
C VAL A 148 9.79 -1.63 8.91
N TRP A 149 8.60 -1.85 9.46
CA TRP A 149 8.14 -1.31 10.74
C TRP A 149 8.89 -1.94 11.92
N GLY A 150 9.03 -3.26 11.86
CA GLY A 150 9.76 -4.03 12.86
C GLY A 150 9.10 -3.99 14.24
N LYS A 151 9.91 -3.95 15.27
CA LYS A 151 9.47 -3.98 16.68
C LYS A 151 8.61 -2.79 17.13
N ASP A 152 8.62 -1.71 16.37
CA ASP A 152 7.85 -0.49 16.67
C ASP A 152 6.42 -0.54 16.11
N ARG A 153 6.05 -1.62 15.39
CA ARG A 153 4.67 -1.83 14.92
C ARG A 153 3.74 -2.03 16.12
N PRO A 154 2.61 -1.32 16.20
CA PRO A 154 1.61 -1.56 17.23
C PRO A 154 1.17 -3.01 17.25
N SER A 155 0.90 -3.55 18.44
CA SER A 155 0.33 -4.90 18.56
C SER A 155 -1.14 -4.93 18.14
N MET A 156 -1.62 -6.09 17.72
CA MET A 156 -3.06 -6.32 17.56
C MET A 156 -3.75 -6.08 18.90
N PRO A 157 -4.95 -5.45 18.91
CA PRO A 157 -5.77 -5.31 20.10
C PRO A 157 -6.04 -6.68 20.75
N GLN A 158 -5.94 -6.74 22.07
CA GLN A 158 -6.15 -7.96 22.85
C GLN A 158 -7.13 -7.75 24.03
N GLU A 159 -7.83 -6.61 24.01
CA GLU A 159 -8.80 -6.27 25.03
C GLU A 159 -10.00 -7.26 24.99
N GLU A 160 -10.54 -7.56 26.17
CA GLU A 160 -11.73 -8.39 26.27
C GLU A 160 -12.95 -7.68 25.67
N ILE A 161 -13.80 -8.46 24.99
CA ILE A 161 -15.10 -7.97 24.51
C ILE A 161 -15.99 -7.71 25.74
N TYR A 162 -16.52 -6.52 25.86
CA TYR A 162 -17.45 -6.15 26.93
C TYR A 162 -18.80 -5.70 26.36
N ILE A 163 -19.85 -5.88 27.15
CA ILE A 163 -21.21 -5.43 26.81
C ILE A 163 -21.34 -3.98 27.31
N LEU A 164 -21.77 -3.09 26.41
CA LEU A 164 -22.10 -1.71 26.72
C LEU A 164 -23.43 -1.60 27.47
#